data_dd1e32921879759b2718f58d485a1912
#
_entry.id   dd1e32921879759b2718f58d485a1912
#
_cell.length_a   1.000
_cell.length_b   1.000
_cell.length_c   1.000
_cell.angle_alpha   90.00
_cell.angle_beta   90.00
_cell.angle_gamma   90.00
#
_symmetry.space_group_name_H-M   'P 1'
#
loop_
_entity.id
_entity.type
_entity.pdbx_description
1 polymer ?
#
loop_
_entity_poly.entity_id
_entity_poly.type
_entity_poly.pdbx_seq_one_letter_code
_entity_poly.pdbx_strand_id
1 'polypeptide(L)'
;MSSKPVLCYWDIRGLAQPIRLLLTYTGTDFEDKLLSCGPAPDFDKSCWFDHKFSYGLDFPNLPYFIDGEVKVTQSNAILRFIARKYNKELLGKNETEMALADMMAEESMDFRNGWVRLCYNPDFDNLKTAYLENLDKKLAQFSAFLGKKSWYAGETITFVDFVMYELIDQHKFLAPNCLKKFPNLEEYQTRFEELPKIAEYMKSSGFMKTPLNNKMAKFGF
;
A
#
# COMPACT_ATOMS: atom_id res chain seq x y z
N MET A 1 1.73 -1.84 -30.96
CA MET A 1 2.39 -2.14 -29.68
C MET A 1 1.45 -1.72 -28.57
N SER A 2 1.15 -2.59 -27.61
CA SER A 2 0.32 -2.20 -26.45
C SER A 2 1.05 -1.08 -25.69
N SER A 3 0.35 -0.01 -25.35
CA SER A 3 0.91 1.05 -24.51
C SER A 3 1.27 0.48 -23.13
N LYS A 4 2.39 0.95 -22.57
CA LYS A 4 2.82 0.59 -21.23
C LYS A 4 1.74 0.98 -20.21
N PRO A 5 1.41 0.12 -19.22
CA PRO A 5 0.47 0.49 -18.16
C PRO A 5 0.94 1.72 -17.39
N VAL A 6 -0.01 2.54 -16.94
CA VAL A 6 0.26 3.78 -16.18
C VAL A 6 -0.38 3.68 -14.81
N LEU A 7 0.43 3.78 -13.77
CA LEU A 7 0.00 4.04 -12.40
C LEU A 7 0.15 5.52 -12.11
N CYS A 8 -0.88 6.19 -11.64
CA CYS A 8 -0.78 7.60 -11.24
C CYS A 8 -1.17 7.79 -9.77
N TYR A 9 -0.31 8.47 -9.06
CA TYR A 9 -0.54 8.82 -7.65
C TYR A 9 0.26 10.07 -7.24
N TRP A 10 0.02 10.55 -6.03
CA TRP A 10 0.90 11.54 -5.41
C TRP A 10 2.32 11.01 -5.28
N ASP A 11 3.30 11.91 -5.30
CA ASP A 11 4.73 11.58 -5.09
C ASP A 11 5.01 11.22 -3.62
N ILE A 12 4.36 10.17 -3.18
CA ILE A 12 4.42 9.58 -1.83
C ILE A 12 4.20 8.07 -1.92
N ARG A 13 4.50 7.34 -0.84
CA ARG A 13 4.16 5.91 -0.72
C ARG A 13 2.64 5.70 -0.71
N GLY A 14 1.96 6.20 0.30
CA GLY A 14 0.51 6.23 0.42
C GLY A 14 -0.19 4.93 0.02
N LEU A 15 -1.22 5.05 -0.83
CA LEU A 15 -1.97 3.92 -1.41
C LEU A 15 -1.28 3.28 -2.63
N ALA A 16 -0.30 3.95 -3.22
CA ALA A 16 0.32 3.45 -4.44
C ALA A 16 1.50 2.50 -4.19
N GLN A 17 2.16 2.56 -3.04
CA GLN A 17 3.33 1.72 -2.78
C GLN A 17 3.03 0.21 -2.85
N PRO A 18 1.92 -0.32 -2.29
CA PRO A 18 1.55 -1.71 -2.51
C PRO A 18 1.38 -2.07 -3.99
N ILE A 19 0.87 -1.14 -4.79
CA ILE A 19 0.67 -1.33 -6.23
C ILE A 19 2.02 -1.36 -6.96
N ARG A 20 2.96 -0.46 -6.62
CA ARG A 20 4.33 -0.47 -7.15
C ARG A 20 5.05 -1.78 -6.84
N LEU A 21 4.95 -2.23 -5.59
CA LEU A 21 5.52 -3.51 -5.14
C LEU A 21 4.93 -4.71 -5.90
N LEU A 22 3.60 -4.73 -6.09
CA LEU A 22 2.92 -5.80 -6.82
C LEU A 22 3.31 -5.83 -8.31
N LEU A 23 3.36 -4.67 -8.97
CA LEU A 23 3.80 -4.55 -10.37
C LEU A 23 5.26 -5.01 -10.52
N THR A 24 6.13 -4.62 -9.59
CA THR A 24 7.53 -5.07 -9.55
C THR A 24 7.61 -6.59 -9.37
N TYR A 25 6.85 -7.15 -8.43
CA TYR A 25 6.83 -8.60 -8.18
C TYR A 25 6.39 -9.39 -9.40
N THR A 26 5.36 -8.93 -10.10
CA THR A 26 4.89 -9.56 -11.34
C THR A 26 5.85 -9.36 -12.51
N GLY A 27 6.83 -8.46 -12.41
CA GLY A 27 7.74 -8.09 -13.49
C GLY A 27 7.06 -7.28 -14.59
N THR A 28 5.98 -6.61 -14.24
CA THR A 28 5.24 -5.75 -15.17
C THR A 28 5.96 -4.41 -15.30
N ASP A 29 6.40 -4.07 -16.51
CA ASP A 29 6.94 -2.75 -16.81
C ASP A 29 5.80 -1.72 -16.90
N PHE A 30 5.88 -0.65 -16.15
CA PHE A 30 4.83 0.38 -16.05
C PHE A 30 5.42 1.79 -15.94
N GLU A 31 4.62 2.78 -16.28
CA GLU A 31 4.90 4.19 -16.00
C GLU A 31 4.36 4.54 -14.61
N ASP A 32 5.23 5.00 -13.71
CA ASP A 32 4.83 5.56 -12.41
C ASP A 32 4.70 7.09 -12.54
N LYS A 33 3.48 7.56 -12.82
CA LYS A 33 3.18 8.98 -12.97
C LYS A 33 2.96 9.63 -11.61
N LEU A 34 3.93 10.45 -11.20
CA LEU A 34 3.94 11.10 -9.90
C LEU A 34 3.34 12.52 -10.00
N LEU A 35 2.43 12.84 -9.09
CA LEU A 35 1.86 14.16 -8.91
C LEU A 35 2.38 14.78 -7.61
N SER A 36 2.91 16.00 -7.67
CA SER A 36 3.41 16.69 -6.50
C SER A 36 2.48 17.83 -6.09
N CYS A 37 2.17 17.91 -4.80
CA CYS A 37 1.52 19.09 -4.23
C CYS A 37 2.50 20.28 -4.25
N GLY A 38 1.97 21.48 -4.42
CA GLY A 38 2.71 22.72 -4.27
C GLY A 38 3.32 22.89 -2.88
N PRO A 39 4.11 23.96 -2.67
CA PRO A 39 4.68 24.29 -1.37
C PRO A 39 3.61 24.76 -0.37
N ALA A 40 3.99 24.81 0.92
CA ALA A 40 3.22 25.46 1.95
C ALA A 40 3.12 27.00 1.67
N PRO A 41 2.08 27.69 2.14
CA PRO A 41 0.97 27.18 2.97
C PRO A 41 -0.17 26.53 2.15
N ASP A 42 -0.25 26.79 0.84
CA ASP A 42 -1.45 26.48 0.04
C ASP A 42 -1.50 25.02 -0.39
N PHE A 43 -0.33 24.37 -0.51
CA PHE A 43 -0.22 22.98 -0.98
C PHE A 43 -1.04 22.73 -2.25
N ASP A 44 -0.85 23.57 -3.29
CA ASP A 44 -1.59 23.54 -4.53
C ASP A 44 -1.66 22.12 -5.12
N LYS A 45 -2.85 21.74 -5.57
CA LYS A 45 -3.19 20.42 -6.12
C LYS A 45 -3.82 20.52 -7.50
N SER A 46 -3.68 21.66 -8.17
CA SER A 46 -4.23 21.92 -9.52
C SER A 46 -3.76 20.86 -10.51
N CYS A 47 -2.54 20.34 -10.35
CA CYS A 47 -1.99 19.22 -11.15
C CYS A 47 -2.90 17.99 -11.21
N TRP A 48 -3.78 17.79 -10.21
CA TRP A 48 -4.82 16.77 -10.22
C TRP A 48 -6.20 17.35 -10.49
N PHE A 49 -6.61 18.35 -9.70
CA PHE A 49 -8.00 18.81 -9.69
C PHE A 49 -8.44 19.44 -10.99
N ASP A 50 -7.54 20.10 -11.73
CA ASP A 50 -7.86 20.73 -13.03
C ASP A 50 -8.00 19.69 -14.16
N HIS A 51 -7.45 18.49 -13.96
CA HIS A 51 -7.36 17.47 -15.01
C HIS A 51 -8.13 16.19 -14.73
N LYS A 52 -8.56 15.93 -13.49
CA LYS A 52 -9.11 14.63 -13.07
C LYS A 52 -10.27 14.10 -13.90
N PHE A 53 -11.06 14.99 -14.49
CA PHE A 53 -12.19 14.62 -15.36
C PHE A 53 -11.79 14.39 -16.82
N SER A 54 -10.56 14.73 -17.22
CA SER A 54 -10.06 14.54 -18.58
C SER A 54 -9.47 13.15 -18.85
N TYR A 55 -9.20 12.37 -17.81
CA TYR A 55 -8.59 11.04 -17.93
C TYR A 55 -9.58 9.94 -18.36
N GLY A 56 -10.90 10.26 -18.43
CA GLY A 56 -11.94 9.29 -18.79
C GLY A 56 -12.11 8.19 -17.73
N LEU A 57 -11.98 8.55 -16.47
CA LEU A 57 -12.23 7.68 -15.32
C LEU A 57 -13.70 7.85 -14.89
N ASP A 58 -14.43 6.74 -14.68
CA ASP A 58 -15.83 6.81 -14.22
C ASP A 58 -15.94 7.43 -12.81
N PHE A 59 -15.00 7.08 -11.95
CA PHE A 59 -14.89 7.62 -10.58
C PHE A 59 -13.49 8.23 -10.37
N PRO A 60 -13.26 9.50 -10.83
CA PRO A 60 -11.93 10.11 -10.77
C PRO A 60 -11.38 10.20 -9.36
N ASN A 61 -10.35 9.43 -9.10
CA ASN A 61 -9.65 9.36 -7.81
C ASN A 61 -8.18 8.91 -8.00
N LEU A 62 -7.37 9.07 -6.96
CA LEU A 62 -5.98 8.61 -6.89
C LEU A 62 -5.85 7.52 -5.79
N PRO A 63 -5.12 6.43 -6.06
CA PRO A 63 -4.47 6.09 -7.33
C PRO A 63 -5.47 5.74 -8.43
N TYR A 64 -5.06 5.98 -9.68
CA TYR A 64 -5.67 5.33 -10.82
C TYR A 64 -4.64 4.47 -11.57
N PHE A 65 -5.15 3.48 -12.30
CA PHE A 65 -4.35 2.60 -13.14
C PHE A 65 -5.00 2.47 -14.51
N ILE A 66 -4.22 2.68 -15.57
CA ILE A 66 -4.65 2.55 -16.96
C ILE A 66 -3.81 1.48 -17.62
N ASP A 67 -4.45 0.52 -18.28
CA ASP A 67 -3.81 -0.59 -18.96
C ASP A 67 -4.60 -0.95 -20.23
N GLY A 68 -4.17 -0.41 -21.36
CA GLY A 68 -4.93 -0.43 -22.62
C GLY A 68 -6.25 0.33 -22.46
N GLU A 69 -7.35 -0.36 -22.75
CA GLU A 69 -8.70 0.22 -22.62
C GLU A 69 -9.24 0.22 -21.18
N VAL A 70 -8.58 -0.51 -20.26
CA VAL A 70 -9.06 -0.62 -18.89
C VAL A 70 -8.54 0.52 -18.04
N LYS A 71 -9.46 1.21 -17.36
CA LYS A 71 -9.18 2.32 -16.46
C LYS A 71 -9.81 2.03 -15.12
N VAL A 72 -8.99 1.90 -14.06
CA VAL A 72 -9.44 1.50 -12.73
C VAL A 72 -8.98 2.51 -11.69
N THR A 73 -9.89 2.87 -10.79
CA THR A 73 -9.60 3.56 -9.53
C THR A 73 -9.84 2.61 -8.35
N GLN A 74 -9.59 3.06 -7.11
CA GLN A 74 -9.63 2.27 -5.88
C GLN A 74 -8.46 1.29 -5.76
N SER A 75 -7.57 1.53 -4.81
CA SER A 75 -6.31 0.80 -4.66
C SER A 75 -6.48 -0.73 -4.58
N ASN A 76 -7.47 -1.22 -3.81
CA ASN A 76 -7.75 -2.65 -3.70
C ASN A 76 -8.31 -3.24 -5.00
N ALA A 77 -9.09 -2.48 -5.77
CA ALA A 77 -9.57 -2.92 -7.09
C ALA A 77 -8.41 -2.99 -8.10
N ILE A 78 -7.49 -2.02 -8.06
CA ILE A 78 -6.27 -2.00 -8.89
C ILE A 78 -5.40 -3.23 -8.58
N LEU A 79 -5.15 -3.52 -7.30
CA LEU A 79 -4.36 -4.69 -6.88
C LEU A 79 -4.97 -5.99 -7.38
N ARG A 80 -6.29 -6.17 -7.22
CA ARG A 80 -7.00 -7.36 -7.72
C ARG A 80 -6.97 -7.44 -9.26
N PHE A 81 -7.07 -6.30 -9.96
CA PHE A 81 -6.95 -6.27 -11.41
C PHE A 81 -5.57 -6.73 -11.88
N ILE A 82 -4.51 -6.20 -11.27
CA ILE A 82 -3.12 -6.58 -11.56
C ILE A 82 -2.91 -8.08 -11.31
N ALA A 83 -3.37 -8.60 -10.17
CA ALA A 83 -3.30 -10.02 -9.85
C ALA A 83 -4.03 -10.87 -10.90
N ARG A 84 -5.26 -10.51 -11.28
CA ARG A 84 -6.04 -11.24 -12.31
C ARG A 84 -5.35 -11.25 -13.67
N LYS A 85 -4.73 -10.14 -14.04
CA LYS A 85 -4.16 -9.99 -15.39
C LYS A 85 -2.76 -10.60 -15.49
N TYR A 86 -1.91 -10.39 -14.51
CA TYR A 86 -0.49 -10.70 -14.61
C TYR A 86 -0.04 -11.95 -13.84
N ASN A 87 -0.72 -12.29 -12.75
CA ASN A 87 -0.46 -13.53 -12.01
C ASN A 87 -1.65 -13.92 -11.14
N LYS A 88 -2.49 -14.80 -11.63
CA LYS A 88 -3.74 -15.23 -10.96
C LYS A 88 -3.52 -15.94 -9.62
N GLU A 89 -2.35 -16.53 -9.38
CA GLU A 89 -2.04 -17.17 -8.10
C GLU A 89 -2.05 -16.17 -6.93
N LEU A 90 -1.83 -14.88 -7.22
CA LEU A 90 -1.89 -13.79 -6.25
C LEU A 90 -3.30 -13.49 -5.72
N LEU A 91 -4.34 -14.12 -6.28
CA LEU A 91 -5.70 -14.03 -5.73
C LEU A 91 -5.96 -15.05 -4.61
N GLY A 92 -5.13 -16.10 -4.51
CA GLY A 92 -5.33 -17.27 -3.67
C GLY A 92 -5.56 -18.54 -4.52
N LYS A 93 -5.14 -19.70 -4.02
CA LYS A 93 -5.20 -20.99 -4.74
C LYS A 93 -6.58 -21.62 -4.76
N ASN A 94 -7.43 -21.23 -3.85
CA ASN A 94 -8.77 -21.79 -3.67
C ASN A 94 -9.71 -20.72 -3.10
N GLU A 95 -11.01 -21.02 -3.07
CA GLU A 95 -12.03 -20.06 -2.62
C GLU A 95 -11.81 -19.58 -1.17
N THR A 96 -11.28 -20.43 -0.30
CA THR A 96 -10.98 -20.05 1.09
C THR A 96 -9.85 -19.02 1.15
N GLU A 97 -8.73 -19.27 0.46
CA GLU A 97 -7.62 -18.31 0.40
C GLU A 97 -8.05 -16.99 -0.26
N MET A 98 -8.87 -17.05 -1.32
CA MET A 98 -9.44 -15.87 -1.96
C MET A 98 -10.30 -15.05 -0.99
N ALA A 99 -11.18 -15.71 -0.25
CA ALA A 99 -12.02 -15.05 0.75
C ALA A 99 -11.19 -14.42 1.89
N LEU A 100 -10.14 -15.11 2.35
CA LEU A 100 -9.23 -14.58 3.37
C LEU A 100 -8.43 -13.38 2.84
N ALA A 101 -7.96 -13.41 1.60
CA ALA A 101 -7.28 -12.29 0.97
C ALA A 101 -8.21 -11.08 0.81
N ASP A 102 -9.45 -11.30 0.41
CA ASP A 102 -10.45 -10.23 0.30
C ASP A 102 -10.81 -9.64 1.68
N MET A 103 -11.04 -10.47 2.69
CA MET A 103 -11.28 -10.02 4.06
C MET A 103 -10.12 -9.17 4.59
N MET A 104 -8.88 -9.64 4.40
CA MET A 104 -7.70 -8.91 4.83
C MET A 104 -7.48 -7.60 4.07
N ALA A 105 -7.91 -7.52 2.81
CA ALA A 105 -7.82 -6.29 2.03
C ALA A 105 -8.75 -5.20 2.60
N GLU A 106 -9.95 -5.55 3.04
CA GLU A 106 -10.88 -4.60 3.68
C GLU A 106 -10.40 -4.24 5.10
N GLU A 107 -9.95 -5.21 5.88
CA GLU A 107 -9.36 -5.00 7.21
C GLU A 107 -8.12 -4.09 7.16
N SER A 108 -7.29 -4.26 6.13
CA SER A 108 -6.13 -3.40 5.88
C SER A 108 -6.52 -1.95 5.58
N MET A 109 -7.66 -1.74 4.92
CA MET A 109 -8.17 -0.40 4.63
C MET A 109 -8.63 0.30 5.91
N ASP A 110 -9.29 -0.41 6.82
CA ASP A 110 -9.68 0.13 8.13
C ASP A 110 -8.45 0.50 8.97
N PHE A 111 -7.45 -0.36 9.00
CA PHE A 111 -6.17 -0.10 9.67
C PHE A 111 -5.47 1.14 9.08
N ARG A 112 -5.40 1.21 7.76
CA ARG A 112 -4.84 2.36 7.05
C ARG A 112 -5.60 3.66 7.33
N ASN A 113 -6.92 3.62 7.35
CA ASN A 113 -7.73 4.81 7.63
C ASN A 113 -7.48 5.36 9.03
N GLY A 114 -7.21 4.50 10.01
CA GLY A 114 -6.76 4.89 11.33
C GLY A 114 -5.42 5.62 11.31
N TRP A 115 -4.44 5.05 10.57
CA TRP A 115 -3.12 5.64 10.35
C TRP A 115 -3.19 7.02 9.71
N VAL A 116 -3.93 7.15 8.60
CA VAL A 116 -4.06 8.42 7.88
C VAL A 116 -4.75 9.47 8.75
N ARG A 117 -5.80 9.10 9.48
CA ARG A 117 -6.47 10.01 10.40
C ARG A 117 -5.53 10.57 11.47
N LEU A 118 -4.62 9.76 11.99
CA LEU A 118 -3.59 10.25 12.91
C LEU A 118 -2.61 11.17 12.20
N CYS A 119 -2.00 10.72 11.10
CA CYS A 119 -0.91 11.43 10.44
C CYS A 119 -1.30 12.82 9.92
N TYR A 120 -2.55 13.00 9.53
CA TYR A 120 -3.08 14.27 9.01
C TYR A 120 -3.84 15.10 10.07
N ASN A 121 -3.94 14.62 11.31
CA ASN A 121 -4.66 15.34 12.36
C ASN A 121 -3.81 16.49 12.89
N PRO A 122 -4.34 17.73 12.98
CA PRO A 122 -3.65 18.85 13.62
C PRO A 122 -3.20 18.54 15.06
N ASP A 123 -3.95 17.70 15.77
CA ASP A 123 -3.72 17.30 17.17
C ASP A 123 -2.91 15.99 17.30
N PHE A 124 -2.04 15.72 16.32
CA PHE A 124 -1.24 14.50 16.21
C PHE A 124 -0.53 14.09 17.52
N ASP A 125 0.14 15.06 18.17
CA ASP A 125 0.96 14.80 19.36
C ASP A 125 0.13 14.28 20.53
N ASN A 126 -1.07 14.84 20.74
CA ASN A 126 -1.98 14.41 21.82
C ASN A 126 -2.63 13.05 21.50
N LEU A 127 -2.91 12.77 20.24
CA LEU A 127 -3.57 11.54 19.82
C LEU A 127 -2.60 10.34 19.68
N LYS A 128 -1.31 10.59 19.53
CA LYS A 128 -0.27 9.58 19.26
C LYS A 128 -0.23 8.49 20.33
N THR A 129 -0.29 8.85 21.61
CA THR A 129 -0.19 7.86 22.70
C THR A 129 -1.32 6.84 22.65
N ALA A 130 -2.56 7.32 22.57
CA ALA A 130 -3.73 6.43 22.47
C ALA A 130 -3.72 5.60 21.18
N TYR A 131 -3.21 6.19 20.09
CA TYR A 131 -3.04 5.44 18.84
C TYR A 131 -2.05 4.28 19.00
N LEU A 132 -0.90 4.49 19.64
CA LEU A 132 0.12 3.46 19.85
C LEU A 132 -0.37 2.31 20.75
N GLU A 133 -1.19 2.61 21.76
CA GLU A 133 -1.85 1.58 22.58
C GLU A 133 -2.81 0.71 21.76
N ASN A 134 -3.53 1.32 20.84
CA ASN A 134 -4.42 0.60 19.91
C ASN A 134 -3.65 -0.15 18.82
N LEU A 135 -2.51 0.39 18.37
CA LEU A 135 -1.61 -0.27 17.44
C LEU A 135 -1.13 -1.62 17.99
N ASP A 136 -0.70 -1.67 19.26
CA ASP A 136 -0.24 -2.91 19.90
C ASP A 136 -1.34 -3.99 19.88
N LYS A 137 -2.59 -3.61 20.17
CA LYS A 137 -3.74 -4.53 20.10
C LYS A 137 -4.02 -5.00 18.66
N LYS A 138 -3.90 -4.10 17.68
CA LYS A 138 -4.14 -4.44 16.28
C LYS A 138 -3.04 -5.36 15.73
N LEU A 139 -1.79 -5.08 16.06
CA LEU A 139 -0.67 -5.97 15.70
C LEU A 139 -0.81 -7.35 16.35
N ALA A 140 -1.31 -7.44 17.58
CA ALA A 140 -1.62 -8.73 18.21
C ALA A 140 -2.68 -9.51 17.42
N GLN A 141 -3.72 -8.86 16.91
CA GLN A 141 -4.73 -9.49 16.04
C GLN A 141 -4.12 -9.98 14.74
N PHE A 142 -3.29 -9.17 14.07
CA PHE A 142 -2.61 -9.55 12.83
C PHE A 142 -1.62 -10.69 13.05
N SER A 143 -0.89 -10.68 14.17
CA SER A 143 0.01 -11.76 14.55
C SER A 143 -0.74 -13.07 14.78
N ALA A 144 -1.86 -13.02 15.51
CA ALA A 144 -2.70 -14.19 15.75
C ALA A 144 -3.32 -14.73 14.46
N PHE A 145 -3.81 -13.84 13.57
CA PHE A 145 -4.37 -14.23 12.28
C PHE A 145 -3.32 -14.84 11.34
N LEU A 146 -2.13 -14.27 11.25
CA LEU A 146 -1.01 -14.84 10.51
C LEU A 146 -0.66 -16.22 11.09
N GLY A 147 -0.54 -16.33 12.41
CA GLY A 147 -0.24 -17.58 13.10
C GLY A 147 1.08 -18.18 12.62
N LYS A 148 1.02 -19.41 12.13
CA LYS A 148 2.16 -20.15 11.55
C LYS A 148 2.21 -20.12 10.03
N LYS A 149 1.26 -19.46 9.38
CA LYS A 149 1.22 -19.34 7.91
C LYS A 149 2.39 -18.52 7.39
N SER A 150 2.83 -18.82 6.20
CA SER A 150 3.85 -18.00 5.52
C SER A 150 3.33 -16.63 5.10
N TRP A 151 2.04 -16.54 4.71
CA TRP A 151 1.38 -15.35 4.18
C TRP A 151 -0.03 -15.22 4.77
N TYR A 152 -0.64 -14.05 4.70
CA TYR A 152 -1.91 -13.79 5.38
C TYR A 152 -3.05 -14.72 4.94
N ALA A 153 -3.14 -15.05 3.65
CA ALA A 153 -4.18 -15.95 3.15
C ALA A 153 -3.82 -17.45 3.23
N GLY A 154 -2.53 -17.81 3.37
CA GLY A 154 -2.09 -19.20 3.38
C GLY A 154 -0.58 -19.36 3.24
N GLU A 155 -0.16 -20.40 2.51
CA GLU A 155 1.27 -20.67 2.27
C GLU A 155 1.82 -20.00 1.00
N THR A 156 0.95 -19.38 0.21
CA THR A 156 1.32 -18.68 -1.03
C THR A 156 1.00 -17.19 -0.87
N ILE A 157 1.92 -16.35 -1.32
CA ILE A 157 1.75 -14.88 -1.31
C ILE A 157 0.52 -14.50 -2.14
N THR A 158 -0.24 -13.54 -1.65
CA THR A 158 -1.39 -12.95 -2.33
C THR A 158 -1.26 -11.43 -2.44
N PHE A 159 -2.12 -10.79 -3.21
CA PHE A 159 -2.09 -9.33 -3.40
C PHE A 159 -2.20 -8.56 -2.07
N VAL A 160 -2.86 -9.12 -1.07
CA VAL A 160 -3.02 -8.46 0.23
C VAL A 160 -1.74 -8.39 1.03
N ASP A 161 -0.79 -9.30 0.81
CA ASP A 161 0.50 -9.28 1.50
C ASP A 161 1.31 -8.02 1.15
N PHE A 162 1.16 -7.48 -0.05
CA PHE A 162 1.78 -6.21 -0.45
C PHE A 162 1.21 -5.02 0.33
N VAL A 163 -0.08 -5.05 0.65
CA VAL A 163 -0.75 -4.02 1.45
C VAL A 163 -0.33 -4.13 2.92
N MET A 164 -0.35 -5.36 3.47
CA MET A 164 -0.02 -5.60 4.87
C MET A 164 1.45 -5.31 5.16
N TYR A 165 2.37 -5.73 4.27
CA TYR A 165 3.77 -5.36 4.36
C TYR A 165 3.95 -3.85 4.47
N GLU A 166 3.39 -3.12 3.52
CA GLU A 166 3.51 -1.66 3.44
C GLU A 166 2.97 -0.97 4.70
N LEU A 167 1.79 -1.38 5.16
CA LEU A 167 1.19 -0.77 6.35
C LEU A 167 2.01 -1.02 7.62
N ILE A 168 2.49 -2.25 7.82
CA ILE A 168 3.35 -2.58 8.96
C ILE A 168 4.66 -1.80 8.87
N ASP A 169 5.27 -1.72 7.69
CA ASP A 169 6.51 -0.96 7.49
C ASP A 169 6.32 0.55 7.78
N GLN A 170 5.22 1.17 7.32
CA GLN A 170 4.91 2.55 7.67
C GLN A 170 4.81 2.78 9.19
N HIS A 171 4.24 1.83 9.93
CA HIS A 171 4.14 1.94 11.39
C HIS A 171 5.50 1.83 12.10
N LYS A 172 6.48 1.11 11.51
CA LYS A 172 7.87 1.06 12.02
C LYS A 172 8.53 2.44 12.00
N PHE A 173 8.17 3.36 11.09
CA PHE A 173 8.67 4.74 11.13
C PHE A 173 8.17 5.51 12.36
N LEU A 174 6.93 5.28 12.80
CA LEU A 174 6.36 5.93 13.98
C LEU A 174 6.81 5.24 15.28
N ALA A 175 6.89 3.92 15.26
CA ALA A 175 7.20 3.07 16.42
C ALA A 175 8.18 1.96 16.00
N PRO A 176 9.51 2.24 15.94
CA PRO A 176 10.51 1.30 15.41
C PRO A 176 10.54 -0.07 16.10
N ASN A 177 10.05 -0.14 17.34
CA ASN A 177 10.03 -1.36 18.14
C ASN A 177 8.65 -2.04 18.21
N CYS A 178 7.67 -1.61 17.38
CA CYS A 178 6.28 -2.10 17.48
C CYS A 178 6.14 -3.61 17.24
N LEU A 179 7.07 -4.23 16.54
CA LEU A 179 7.03 -5.67 16.24
C LEU A 179 7.76 -6.54 17.27
N LYS A 180 8.53 -5.99 18.23
CA LYS A 180 9.32 -6.79 19.19
C LYS A 180 8.53 -7.87 19.95
N LYS A 181 7.23 -7.67 20.14
CA LYS A 181 6.33 -8.64 20.79
C LYS A 181 5.74 -9.67 19.80
N PHE A 182 5.97 -9.50 18.51
CA PHE A 182 5.34 -10.25 17.44
C PHE A 182 6.39 -10.81 16.46
N PRO A 183 7.17 -11.82 16.87
CA PRO A 183 8.29 -12.32 16.06
C PRO A 183 7.82 -12.86 14.70
N ASN A 184 6.63 -13.46 14.61
CA ASN A 184 6.09 -13.92 13.34
C ASN A 184 5.77 -12.77 12.36
N LEU A 185 5.47 -11.56 12.84
CA LEU A 185 5.33 -10.38 11.99
C LEU A 185 6.71 -9.85 11.54
N GLU A 186 7.74 -9.92 12.38
CA GLU A 186 9.11 -9.58 11.98
C GLU A 186 9.63 -10.55 10.91
N GLU A 187 9.42 -11.84 11.09
CA GLU A 187 9.76 -12.89 10.12
C GLU A 187 8.99 -12.70 8.79
N TYR A 188 7.71 -12.33 8.88
CA TYR A 188 6.89 -12.02 7.70
C TYR A 188 7.46 -10.82 6.93
N GLN A 189 7.83 -9.72 7.61
CA GLN A 189 8.45 -8.56 6.97
C GLN A 189 9.76 -8.95 6.27
N THR A 190 10.63 -9.68 6.96
CA THR A 190 11.89 -10.16 6.40
C THR A 190 11.66 -11.03 5.17
N ARG A 191 10.74 -12.01 5.25
CA ARG A 191 10.40 -12.90 4.14
C ARG A 191 9.91 -12.13 2.92
N PHE A 192 9.12 -11.07 3.13
CA PHE A 192 8.64 -10.23 2.03
C PHE A 192 9.80 -9.45 1.38
N GLU A 193 10.69 -8.88 2.19
CA GLU A 193 11.86 -8.12 1.73
C GLU A 193 12.89 -9.00 0.99
N GLU A 194 12.95 -10.30 1.30
CA GLU A 194 13.81 -11.29 0.66
C GLU A 194 13.27 -11.84 -0.67
N LEU A 195 12.03 -11.51 -1.07
CA LEU A 195 11.53 -11.87 -2.40
C LEU A 195 12.45 -11.27 -3.47
N PRO A 196 13.00 -12.07 -4.41
CA PRO A 196 14.13 -11.63 -5.26
C PRO A 196 13.92 -10.30 -5.97
N LYS A 197 12.77 -10.12 -6.64
CA LYS A 197 12.45 -8.87 -7.35
C LYS A 197 12.18 -7.71 -6.39
N ILE A 198 11.64 -7.97 -5.21
CA ILE A 198 11.41 -6.94 -4.19
C ILE A 198 12.74 -6.50 -3.60
N ALA A 199 13.61 -7.45 -3.23
CA ALA A 199 14.95 -7.17 -2.71
C ALA A 199 15.79 -6.33 -3.69
N GLU A 200 15.72 -6.62 -4.99
CA GLU A 200 16.36 -5.84 -6.04
C GLU A 200 15.76 -4.43 -6.15
N TYR A 201 14.44 -4.33 -6.22
CA TYR A 201 13.73 -3.05 -6.29
C TYR A 201 14.02 -2.16 -5.10
N MET A 202 14.02 -2.70 -3.88
CA MET A 202 14.29 -1.94 -2.65
C MET A 202 15.71 -1.35 -2.60
N LYS A 203 16.67 -1.90 -3.37
CA LYS A 203 18.03 -1.38 -3.52
C LYS A 203 18.16 -0.36 -4.66
N SER A 204 17.17 -0.27 -5.52
CA SER A 204 17.20 0.62 -6.68
C SER A 204 16.85 2.06 -6.31
N SER A 205 17.25 3.01 -7.16
CA SER A 205 16.83 4.42 -7.05
C SER A 205 15.34 4.64 -7.30
N GLY A 206 14.63 3.65 -7.86
CA GLY A 206 13.21 3.71 -8.10
C GLY A 206 12.37 3.40 -6.84
N PHE A 207 12.98 2.84 -5.79
CA PHE A 207 12.25 2.55 -4.56
C PHE A 207 12.03 3.80 -3.71
N MET A 208 10.77 4.13 -3.53
CA MET A 208 10.37 5.28 -2.69
C MET A 208 10.39 4.88 -1.20
N LYS A 209 11.48 5.21 -0.51
CA LYS A 209 11.59 4.98 0.94
C LYS A 209 10.73 5.97 1.74
N THR A 210 10.75 7.23 1.35
CA THR A 210 9.96 8.36 1.88
C THR A 210 9.66 9.31 0.71
N PRO A 211 8.65 10.18 0.82
CA PRO A 211 7.74 10.38 1.94
C PRO A 211 6.61 9.33 2.02
N LEU A 212 6.10 9.07 3.25
CA LEU A 212 4.96 8.19 3.48
C LEU A 212 3.64 8.89 3.15
N ASN A 213 3.56 10.18 3.53
CA ASN A 213 2.39 11.03 3.44
C ASN A 213 2.72 12.36 2.74
N ASN A 214 1.70 13.08 2.30
CA ASN A 214 1.87 14.39 1.68
C ASN A 214 2.34 15.46 2.69
N LYS A 215 2.93 16.54 2.16
CA LYS A 215 3.53 17.66 2.90
C LYS A 215 2.63 18.30 3.95
N MET A 216 1.29 18.20 3.82
CA MET A 216 0.34 18.72 4.81
C MET A 216 0.13 17.79 6.00
N ALA A 217 0.67 16.58 5.99
CA ALA A 217 0.62 15.68 7.14
C ALA A 217 1.48 16.21 8.31
N LYS A 218 1.19 15.77 9.52
CA LYS A 218 2.00 16.03 10.72
C LYS A 218 3.10 15.00 10.91
N PHE A 219 3.01 13.88 10.18
CA PHE A 219 4.01 12.80 10.22
C PHE A 219 4.19 12.13 8.86
N GLY A 220 5.44 11.77 8.54
CA GLY A 220 5.80 10.94 7.38
C GLY A 220 5.87 11.69 6.03
N PHE A 221 6.09 12.99 6.04
CA PHE A 221 6.28 13.85 4.86
C PHE A 221 7.77 14.10 4.57
#